data_6ebda310604bb9e8ccec877d6ece95ea
#
_entry.id   6ebda310604bb9e8ccec877d6ece95ea
#
_cell.length_a   1.000
_cell.length_b   1.000
_cell.length_c   1.000
_cell.angle_alpha   90.00
_cell.angle_beta   90.00
_cell.angle_gamma   90.00
#
_symmetry.space_group_name_H-M   'P 1'
#
loop_
_entity.id
_entity.type
_entity.pdbx_description
1 polymer ?
#
loop_
_entity_poly.entity_id
_entity_poly.type
_entity_poly.pdbx_seq_one_letter_code
_entity_poly.pdbx_strand_id
1 'polypeptide(L)'
;MLTHPRWTHIALPSCDLDASIAWYEEFTPHVVLDRREDDDGQSAWLSHAKQIENPFVLVLVMFWRDKGKRQPIMAPFAHIGIEMPERGDVDAIAERARAAGCLSWEPTDMPPPIGYICAITDPDGNVIEISHNQGVYAKVEEVWGGS
;
A
#
# COMPACT_ATOMS: atom_id res chain seq x y z
N MET A 1 -24.53 13.08 -0.77
CA MET A 1 -24.14 13.72 -2.06
C MET A 1 -22.68 14.17 -1.98
N LEU A 2 -21.87 13.90 -3.01
CA LEU A 2 -20.49 14.37 -3.08
C LEU A 2 -20.47 15.87 -3.33
N THR A 3 -19.77 16.62 -2.48
CA THR A 3 -19.73 18.10 -2.55
C THR A 3 -18.40 18.63 -3.10
N HIS A 4 -17.37 17.80 -3.16
CA HIS A 4 -16.03 18.15 -3.67
C HIS A 4 -15.31 16.91 -4.20
N PRO A 5 -14.33 17.07 -5.08
CA PRO A 5 -13.54 15.94 -5.58
C PRO A 5 -12.78 15.23 -4.45
N ARG A 6 -12.57 13.92 -4.60
CA ARG A 6 -11.77 13.12 -3.67
C ARG A 6 -11.06 11.99 -4.38
N TRP A 7 -9.91 11.63 -3.88
CA TRP A 7 -9.20 10.44 -4.32
C TRP A 7 -9.99 9.19 -3.93
N THR A 8 -9.99 8.17 -4.77
CA THR A 8 -10.71 6.93 -4.50
C THR A 8 -9.78 5.72 -4.40
N HIS A 9 -8.86 5.57 -5.35
CA HIS A 9 -8.05 4.35 -5.41
C HIS A 9 -6.78 4.54 -6.25
N ILE A 10 -5.87 3.59 -6.09
CA ILE A 10 -4.83 3.27 -7.06
C ILE A 10 -5.02 1.84 -7.54
N ALA A 11 -4.80 1.57 -8.81
CA ALA A 11 -4.88 0.23 -9.38
C ALA A 11 -3.50 -0.26 -9.81
N LEU A 12 -3.19 -1.50 -9.45
CA LEU A 12 -1.95 -2.18 -9.81
C LEU A 12 -2.26 -3.51 -10.49
N PRO A 13 -1.51 -3.86 -11.54
CA PRO A 13 -1.62 -5.19 -12.13
C PRO A 13 -1.01 -6.25 -11.18
N SER A 14 -1.61 -7.42 -11.18
CA SER A 14 -1.10 -8.61 -10.48
C SER A 14 -1.01 -9.78 -11.45
N CYS A 15 0.08 -10.51 -11.41
CA CYS A 15 0.20 -11.74 -12.20
C CYS A 15 -0.39 -12.96 -11.50
N ASP A 16 -0.58 -12.88 -10.18
CA ASP A 16 -1.23 -13.90 -9.36
C ASP A 16 -2.01 -13.20 -8.23
N LEU A 17 -3.31 -13.07 -8.40
CA LEU A 17 -4.13 -12.30 -7.48
C LEU A 17 -4.16 -12.90 -6.07
N ASP A 18 -4.23 -14.23 -5.95
CA ASP A 18 -4.26 -14.88 -4.63
C ASP A 18 -2.95 -14.66 -3.87
N ALA A 19 -1.82 -14.77 -4.54
CA ALA A 19 -0.51 -14.49 -3.94
C ALA A 19 -0.38 -13.03 -3.52
N SER A 20 -0.84 -12.10 -4.35
CA SER A 20 -0.81 -10.67 -4.02
C SER A 20 -1.72 -10.33 -2.83
N ILE A 21 -2.95 -10.84 -2.79
CA ILE A 21 -3.86 -10.65 -1.66
C ILE A 21 -3.21 -11.17 -0.36
N ALA A 22 -2.70 -12.39 -0.38
CA ALA A 22 -2.04 -12.99 0.79
C ALA A 22 -0.88 -12.14 1.28
N TRP A 23 -0.07 -11.61 0.37
CA TRP A 23 1.06 -10.74 0.71
C TRP A 23 0.61 -9.42 1.35
N TYR A 24 -0.39 -8.73 0.76
CA TYR A 24 -0.88 -7.46 1.31
C TYR A 24 -1.54 -7.65 2.68
N GLU A 25 -2.27 -8.73 2.90
CA GLU A 25 -2.86 -9.04 4.21
C GLU A 25 -1.80 -9.41 5.26
N GLU A 26 -0.69 -10.03 4.85
CA GLU A 26 0.43 -10.37 5.74
C GLU A 26 1.24 -9.14 6.17
N PHE A 27 1.60 -8.26 5.21
CA PHE A 27 2.59 -7.20 5.43
C PHE A 27 2.01 -5.80 5.60
N THR A 28 0.72 -5.61 5.38
CA THR A 28 0.05 -4.32 5.52
C THR A 28 -1.23 -4.45 6.34
N PRO A 29 -1.80 -3.36 6.85
CA PRO A 29 -3.10 -3.41 7.53
C PRO A 29 -4.29 -3.59 6.59
N HIS A 30 -4.07 -3.70 5.28
CA HIS A 30 -5.14 -3.83 4.31
C HIS A 30 -5.70 -5.26 4.28
N VAL A 31 -7.02 -5.32 4.15
CA VAL A 31 -7.79 -6.56 3.98
C VAL A 31 -8.71 -6.44 2.78
N VAL A 32 -9.17 -7.55 2.25
CA VAL A 32 -10.09 -7.56 1.11
C VAL A 32 -11.41 -6.89 1.49
N LEU A 33 -11.77 -5.85 0.76
CA LEU A 33 -13.04 -5.15 0.82
C LEU A 33 -14.05 -5.76 -0.15
N ASP A 34 -13.62 -6.08 -1.37
CA ASP A 34 -14.45 -6.64 -2.43
C ASP A 34 -13.59 -7.48 -3.38
N ARG A 35 -14.15 -8.52 -3.93
CA ARG A 35 -13.48 -9.37 -4.93
C ARG A 35 -14.46 -9.73 -6.02
N ARG A 36 -14.03 -9.62 -7.28
CA ARG A 36 -14.85 -9.87 -8.45
C ARG A 36 -14.11 -10.69 -9.49
N GLU A 37 -14.89 -11.39 -10.27
CA GLU A 37 -14.43 -12.13 -11.44
C GLU A 37 -15.38 -11.89 -12.59
N ASP A 38 -14.84 -11.74 -13.79
CA ASP A 38 -15.58 -11.64 -15.04
C ASP A 38 -14.84 -12.36 -16.17
N ASP A 39 -15.31 -12.17 -17.41
CA ASP A 39 -14.73 -12.82 -18.59
C ASP A 39 -13.29 -12.35 -18.87
N ASP A 40 -12.91 -11.15 -18.43
CA ASP A 40 -11.59 -10.55 -18.68
C ASP A 40 -10.57 -10.90 -17.59
N GLY A 41 -11.00 -11.16 -16.35
CA GLY A 41 -10.07 -11.44 -15.26
C GLY A 41 -10.69 -11.43 -13.88
N GLN A 42 -9.84 -11.20 -12.91
CA GLN A 42 -10.20 -11.05 -11.50
C GLN A 42 -9.70 -9.71 -10.96
N SER A 43 -10.41 -9.16 -9.99
CA SER A 43 -9.95 -7.99 -9.25
C SER A 43 -10.25 -8.12 -7.76
N ALA A 44 -9.45 -7.48 -6.95
CA ALA A 44 -9.68 -7.34 -5.52
C ALA A 44 -9.49 -5.89 -5.10
N TRP A 45 -10.38 -5.40 -4.25
CA TRP A 45 -10.26 -4.11 -3.58
C TRP A 45 -9.79 -4.37 -2.16
N LEU A 46 -8.68 -3.75 -1.77
CA LEU A 46 -8.13 -3.86 -0.43
C LEU A 46 -8.15 -2.50 0.24
N SER A 47 -8.51 -2.46 1.51
CA SER A 47 -8.53 -1.22 2.29
C SER A 47 -8.45 -1.54 3.78
N HIS A 48 -8.43 -0.51 4.60
CA HIS A 48 -8.37 -0.62 6.05
C HIS A 48 -9.70 -0.20 6.68
N ALA A 49 -10.33 -1.09 7.46
CA ALA A 49 -11.67 -0.86 8.02
C ALA A 49 -11.78 0.37 8.93
N LYS A 50 -10.68 0.83 9.52
CA LYS A 50 -10.66 2.03 10.36
C LYS A 50 -10.53 3.35 9.58
N GLN A 51 -10.43 3.29 8.26
CA GLN A 51 -10.32 4.47 7.38
C GLN A 51 -11.63 4.77 6.63
N ILE A 52 -12.78 4.55 7.25
CA ILE A 52 -14.09 4.69 6.61
C ILE A 52 -14.33 6.12 6.07
N GLU A 53 -13.91 7.13 6.80
CA GLU A 53 -14.15 8.53 6.40
C GLU A 53 -13.28 8.98 5.23
N ASN A 54 -12.05 8.49 5.19
CA ASN A 54 -11.08 8.80 4.12
C ASN A 54 -10.41 7.50 3.65
N PRO A 55 -11.15 6.63 2.98
CA PRO A 55 -10.60 5.35 2.55
C PRO A 55 -9.55 5.55 1.46
N PHE A 56 -8.46 4.80 1.56
CA PHE A 56 -7.57 4.55 0.45
C PHE A 56 -7.81 3.12 -0.02
N VAL A 57 -8.18 2.95 -1.28
CA VAL A 57 -8.45 1.64 -1.85
C VAL A 57 -7.32 1.27 -2.81
N LEU A 58 -6.68 0.14 -2.54
CA LEU A 58 -5.77 -0.51 -3.47
C LEU A 58 -6.57 -1.52 -4.30
N VAL A 59 -6.59 -1.31 -5.61
CA VAL A 59 -7.23 -2.22 -6.56
C VAL A 59 -6.16 -3.11 -7.17
N LEU A 60 -6.23 -4.41 -6.97
CA LEU A 60 -5.38 -5.39 -7.65
C LEU A 60 -6.18 -6.00 -8.79
N VAL A 61 -5.60 -6.01 -10.00
CA VAL A 61 -6.27 -6.51 -11.21
C VAL A 61 -5.39 -7.55 -11.89
N MET A 62 -5.94 -8.73 -12.13
CA MET A 62 -5.30 -9.79 -12.90
C MET A 62 -6.15 -10.12 -14.11
N PHE A 63 -5.72 -9.74 -15.29
CA PHE A 63 -6.35 -10.15 -16.53
C PHE A 63 -5.95 -11.59 -16.87
N TRP A 64 -6.90 -12.41 -17.35
CA TRP A 64 -6.62 -13.80 -17.72
C TRP A 64 -5.48 -13.95 -18.72
N ARG A 65 -5.41 -13.03 -19.70
CA ARG A 65 -4.35 -12.99 -20.71
C ARG A 65 -2.95 -12.78 -20.12
N ASP A 66 -2.86 -12.18 -18.94
CA ASP A 66 -1.61 -11.79 -18.28
C ASP A 66 -1.30 -12.65 -17.04
N LYS A 67 -2.16 -13.63 -16.74
CA LYS A 67 -1.96 -14.53 -15.61
C LYS A 67 -0.61 -15.21 -15.66
N GLY A 68 0.16 -15.11 -14.57
CA GLY A 68 1.52 -15.65 -14.49
C GLY A 68 2.58 -14.86 -15.27
N LYS A 69 2.20 -13.77 -15.92
CA LYS A 69 3.14 -12.93 -16.67
C LYS A 69 3.47 -11.66 -15.88
N ARG A 70 4.76 -11.39 -15.76
CA ARG A 70 5.21 -10.16 -15.09
C ARG A 70 4.75 -8.93 -15.87
N GLN A 71 4.13 -8.00 -15.15
CA GLN A 71 3.68 -6.72 -15.70
C GLN A 71 4.65 -5.60 -15.33
N PRO A 72 4.67 -4.48 -16.08
CA PRO A 72 5.41 -3.28 -15.66
C PRO A 72 4.96 -2.80 -14.28
N ILE A 73 5.92 -2.37 -13.48
CA ILE A 73 5.68 -1.85 -12.13
C ILE A 73 5.81 -0.33 -12.10
N MET A 74 5.39 0.26 -10.99
CA MET A 74 5.72 1.65 -10.68
C MET A 74 7.23 1.76 -10.42
N ALA A 75 7.95 2.40 -11.34
CA ALA A 75 9.42 2.49 -11.26
C ALA A 75 9.90 3.81 -11.89
N PRO A 76 11.14 4.23 -11.62
CA PRO A 76 12.15 3.61 -10.74
C PRO A 76 11.98 3.94 -9.24
N PHE A 77 11.26 5.01 -8.90
CA PHE A 77 11.15 5.49 -7.52
C PHE A 77 9.71 5.45 -6.98
N ALA A 78 8.73 5.25 -7.84
CA ALA A 78 7.32 5.29 -7.44
C ALA A 78 7.00 4.19 -6.40
N HIS A 79 6.24 4.56 -5.37
CA HIS A 79 5.87 3.69 -4.27
C HIS A 79 4.52 4.10 -3.67
N ILE A 80 3.97 3.25 -2.85
CA ILE A 80 2.78 3.55 -2.03
C ILE A 80 3.24 3.67 -0.59
N GLY A 81 2.78 4.70 0.12
CA GLY A 81 3.11 4.93 1.52
C GLY A 81 1.98 4.55 2.47
N ILE A 82 2.32 3.86 3.55
CA ILE A 82 1.44 3.53 4.67
C ILE A 82 2.10 3.99 5.95
N GLU A 83 1.42 4.85 6.72
CA GLU A 83 1.89 5.26 8.05
C GLU A 83 1.30 4.34 9.11
N MET A 84 2.16 3.88 10.02
CA MET A 84 1.81 3.02 11.15
C MET A 84 1.74 3.84 12.44
N PRO A 85 0.89 3.43 13.40
CA PRO A 85 0.74 4.15 14.68
C PRO A 85 2.01 4.21 15.51
N GLU A 86 2.83 3.15 15.49
CA GLU A 86 3.98 3.01 16.37
C GLU A 86 5.26 2.74 15.58
N ARG A 87 6.38 3.25 16.11
CA ARG A 87 7.72 2.95 15.57
C ARG A 87 7.99 1.43 15.51
N GLY A 88 7.57 0.71 16.56
CA GLY A 88 7.71 -0.74 16.63
C GLY A 88 6.95 -1.52 15.57
N ASP A 89 5.89 -0.94 14.99
CA ASP A 89 5.17 -1.56 13.87
C ASP A 89 6.05 -1.63 12.62
N VAL A 90 6.80 -0.55 12.37
CA VAL A 90 7.77 -0.51 11.25
C VAL A 90 8.84 -1.59 11.43
N ASP A 91 9.41 -1.70 12.63
CA ASP A 91 10.42 -2.72 12.94
C ASP A 91 9.86 -4.14 12.79
N ALA A 92 8.66 -4.39 13.29
CA ALA A 92 8.01 -5.70 13.22
C ALA A 92 7.72 -6.13 11.77
N ILE A 93 7.22 -5.21 10.95
CA ILE A 93 6.99 -5.47 9.52
C ILE A 93 8.32 -5.72 8.81
N ALA A 94 9.33 -4.90 9.07
CA ALA A 94 10.67 -5.06 8.47
C ALA A 94 11.29 -6.42 8.81
N GLU A 95 11.18 -6.88 10.05
CA GLU A 95 11.70 -8.18 10.47
C GLU A 95 11.01 -9.33 9.73
N ARG A 96 9.68 -9.32 9.65
CA ARG A 96 8.93 -10.34 8.90
C ARG A 96 9.26 -10.29 7.41
N ALA A 97 9.36 -9.10 6.84
CA ALA A 97 9.70 -8.91 5.43
C ALA A 97 11.13 -9.38 5.12
N ARG A 98 12.07 -9.14 6.02
CA ARG A 98 13.44 -9.63 5.90
C ARG A 98 13.46 -11.16 5.88
N ALA A 99 12.75 -11.79 6.80
CA ALA A 99 12.64 -13.25 6.86
C ALA A 99 11.99 -13.84 5.61
N ALA A 100 11.02 -13.13 5.02
CA ALA A 100 10.32 -13.52 3.79
C ALA A 100 11.08 -13.15 2.50
N GLY A 101 12.19 -12.41 2.60
CA GLY A 101 12.99 -12.00 1.43
C GLY A 101 12.38 -10.84 0.63
N CYS A 102 11.45 -10.07 1.20
CA CYS A 102 10.80 -8.94 0.51
C CYS A 102 11.10 -7.57 1.13
N LEU A 103 12.05 -7.47 2.07
CA LEU A 103 12.51 -6.18 2.58
C LEU A 103 13.47 -5.54 1.58
N SER A 104 13.12 -4.37 1.05
CA SER A 104 13.95 -3.65 0.07
C SER A 104 14.73 -2.48 0.65
N TRP A 105 14.30 -1.95 1.79
CA TRP A 105 14.98 -0.88 2.51
C TRP A 105 14.86 -1.10 4.02
N GLU A 106 16.00 -1.19 4.68
CA GLU A 106 16.07 -1.37 6.14
C GLU A 106 15.46 -0.17 6.88
N PRO A 107 14.87 -0.39 8.08
CA PRO A 107 14.36 0.70 8.90
C PRO A 107 15.41 1.79 9.13
N THR A 108 15.05 3.04 8.84
CA THR A 108 15.96 4.18 8.85
C THR A 108 15.23 5.43 9.32
N ASP A 109 15.85 6.17 10.25
CA ASP A 109 15.40 7.51 10.60
C ASP A 109 15.79 8.49 9.50
N MET A 110 14.78 9.11 8.91
CA MET A 110 14.95 10.13 7.88
C MET A 110 14.62 11.51 8.46
N PRO A 111 15.23 12.59 7.92
CA PRO A 111 14.91 13.95 8.38
C PRO A 111 13.41 14.26 8.24
N PRO A 112 12.85 15.10 9.14
CA PRO A 112 11.49 15.58 8.96
C PRO A 112 11.28 16.22 7.57
N PRO A 113 10.12 16.00 6.91
CA PRO A 113 8.91 15.36 7.40
C PRO A 113 8.80 13.87 7.09
N ILE A 114 9.88 13.19 6.68
CA ILE A 114 9.83 11.82 6.18
C ILE A 114 9.52 10.80 7.28
N GLY A 115 10.21 10.92 8.43
CA GLY A 115 10.01 10.05 9.59
C GLY A 115 10.84 8.77 9.58
N TYR A 116 10.44 7.78 10.35
CA TYR A 116 11.07 6.47 10.44
C TYR A 116 10.44 5.53 9.41
N ILE A 117 11.23 5.04 8.46
CA ILE A 117 10.71 4.30 7.33
C ILE A 117 11.45 3.01 7.07
N CYS A 118 10.75 2.04 6.50
CA CYS A 118 11.32 0.93 5.74
C CYS A 118 10.57 0.79 4.42
N ALA A 119 11.06 -0.03 3.52
CA ALA A 119 10.36 -0.36 2.29
C ALA A 119 10.33 -1.86 2.06
N ILE A 120 9.19 -2.34 1.59
CA ILE A 120 8.95 -3.74 1.27
C ILE A 120 8.47 -3.85 -0.17
N THR A 121 8.71 -5.01 -0.79
CA THR A 121 8.40 -5.24 -2.20
C THR A 121 7.32 -6.30 -2.33
N ASP A 122 6.23 -5.97 -3.02
CA ASP A 122 5.13 -6.89 -3.25
C ASP A 122 5.51 -8.01 -4.24
N PRO A 123 4.68 -9.06 -4.42
CA PRO A 123 5.02 -10.17 -5.32
C PRO A 123 5.25 -9.78 -6.78
N ASP A 124 4.68 -8.68 -7.24
CA ASP A 124 4.86 -8.14 -8.59
C ASP A 124 6.07 -7.20 -8.71
N GLY A 125 6.68 -6.80 -7.59
CA GLY A 125 7.84 -5.91 -7.54
C GLY A 125 7.50 -4.45 -7.22
N ASN A 126 6.25 -4.12 -6.87
CA ASN A 126 5.88 -2.77 -6.44
C ASN A 126 6.39 -2.52 -5.02
N VAL A 127 6.82 -1.28 -4.76
CA VAL A 127 7.40 -0.87 -3.49
C VAL A 127 6.33 -0.24 -2.60
N ILE A 128 6.27 -0.70 -1.35
CA ILE A 128 5.43 -0.15 -0.30
C ILE A 128 6.35 0.41 0.79
N GLU A 129 6.26 1.73 1.02
CA GLU A 129 6.92 2.39 2.13
C GLU A 129 6.06 2.26 3.39
N ILE A 130 6.65 1.75 4.45
CA ILE A 130 6.03 1.70 5.78
C ILE A 130 6.71 2.74 6.64
N SER A 131 5.93 3.66 7.21
CA SER A 131 6.46 4.78 7.98
C SER A 131 5.84 4.90 9.36
N HIS A 132 6.53 5.62 10.22
CA HIS A 132 6.01 6.13 11.49
C HIS A 132 6.44 7.59 11.63
N ASN A 133 5.53 8.41 12.16
CA ASN A 133 5.75 9.84 12.36
C ASN A 133 6.12 10.59 11.07
N GLN A 134 5.46 10.24 9.98
CA GLN A 134 5.56 10.97 8.72
C GLN A 134 4.67 12.21 8.76
N GLY A 135 5.21 13.36 8.39
CA GLY A 135 4.57 14.64 8.60
C GLY A 135 3.46 15.03 7.62
N VAL A 136 2.87 14.10 6.87
CA VAL A 136 1.86 14.39 5.84
C VAL A 136 0.60 14.99 6.46
N TYR A 137 -0.02 14.28 7.40
CA TYR A 137 -1.25 14.74 8.05
C TYR A 137 -1.02 16.01 8.88
N ALA A 138 0.11 16.08 9.59
CA ALA A 138 0.47 17.26 10.37
C ALA A 138 0.61 18.51 9.47
N LYS A 139 1.20 18.36 8.29
CA LYS A 139 1.33 19.46 7.32
C LYS A 139 -0.02 19.86 6.73
N VAL A 140 -0.88 18.92 6.43
CA VAL A 140 -2.24 19.20 5.95
C VAL A 140 -3.02 20.00 7.01
N GLU A 141 -2.96 19.57 8.26
CA GLU A 141 -3.61 20.27 9.37
C GLU A 141 -3.02 21.67 9.59
N GLU A 142 -1.70 21.82 9.56
CA GLU A 142 -1.03 23.11 9.67
C GLU A 142 -1.50 24.11 8.62
N VAL A 143 -1.60 23.66 7.37
CA VAL A 143 -1.88 24.57 6.24
C VAL A 143 -3.38 24.81 6.05
N TRP A 144 -4.22 23.82 6.25
CA TRP A 144 -5.65 23.87 5.91
C TRP A 144 -6.59 23.63 7.08
N GLY A 145 -6.11 23.16 8.22
CA GLY A 145 -6.94 22.77 9.36
C GLY A 145 -7.60 23.95 10.10
N GLY A 146 -7.13 25.18 9.92
CA GLY A 146 -7.68 26.39 10.54
C GLY A 146 -8.74 27.11 9.72
N SER A 147 -9.19 26.51 8.62
CA SER A 147 -10.17 27.12 7.69
C SER A 147 -11.61 26.75 8.01
#